data_185546f26ce5b42462b923625e1d2ff6
#
_entry.id   185546f26ce5b42462b923625e1d2ff6
#
_cell.length_a   1.000
_cell.length_b   1.000
_cell.length_c   1.000
_cell.angle_alpha   90.00
_cell.angle_beta   90.00
_cell.angle_gamma   90.00
#
_symmetry.space_group_name_H-M   'P 1'
#
loop_
_entity.id
_entity.type
_entity.pdbx_description
1 polymer ?
#
loop_
_entity_poly.entity_id
_entity_poly.type
_entity_poly.pdbx_seq_one_letter_code
_entity_poly.pdbx_strand_id
1 'polypeptide(L)'
;MFKVTLQSFKRAPELTDDWAAKNTDCKTAEDYKKEIRKTLEEEAKTSAQNTLRETAWNTVLSASEVKEYPQDDLDTAEFKTLYENYAKQGDMTLEDFVKAQGISMDDFEEQSSQYAEYKVKQNLIVQGIMDAENMTLEDEKSLGIQNELIKSYNVKDIAALVDKYGQAAVDESIGLLRVEDFIIDNATVEEKVTAGDTQGVDGDDPSVDGSSAEGTVDEELETAEATDMVPEEEPTEEADSASDASAE
;
A
#
# COMPACT_ATOMS: atom_id res chain seq x y z
N MET A 1 -42.24 20.01 -11.72
CA MET A 1 -41.35 20.07 -12.90
C MET A 1 -40.27 21.10 -12.58
N PHE A 2 -39.02 20.71 -12.42
CA PHE A 2 -37.93 21.64 -12.11
C PHE A 2 -37.24 22.04 -13.41
N LYS A 3 -36.97 23.36 -13.56
CA LYS A 3 -36.22 23.90 -14.69
C LYS A 3 -34.78 24.13 -14.25
N VAL A 4 -33.85 23.35 -14.79
CA VAL A 4 -32.42 23.48 -14.54
C VAL A 4 -31.77 24.25 -15.70
N THR A 5 -30.97 25.25 -15.36
CA THR A 5 -30.21 26.01 -16.35
C THR A 5 -28.72 25.83 -16.06
N LEU A 6 -27.98 25.24 -17.03
CA LEU A 6 -26.53 25.10 -16.95
C LEU A 6 -25.90 26.50 -17.13
N GLN A 7 -25.16 26.97 -16.09
CA GLN A 7 -24.56 28.31 -16.12
C GLN A 7 -23.12 28.30 -16.65
N SER A 8 -22.37 27.26 -16.39
CA SER A 8 -21.01 27.09 -16.92
C SER A 8 -20.55 25.64 -16.88
N PHE A 9 -19.63 25.26 -17.72
CA PHE A 9 -18.91 24.00 -17.65
C PHE A 9 -17.42 24.24 -17.95
N LYS A 10 -16.55 23.47 -17.29
CA LYS A 10 -15.13 23.44 -17.61
C LYS A 10 -14.88 22.35 -18.64
N ARG A 11 -14.27 22.69 -19.75
CA ARG A 11 -13.78 21.75 -20.75
C ARG A 11 -12.29 21.52 -20.52
N ALA A 12 -11.85 20.27 -20.57
CA ALA A 12 -10.44 19.96 -20.58
C ALA A 12 -9.77 20.63 -21.81
N PRO A 13 -8.56 21.17 -21.67
CA PRO A 13 -7.82 21.68 -22.81
C PRO A 13 -7.55 20.55 -23.82
N GLU A 14 -7.52 20.90 -25.09
CA GLU A 14 -7.13 19.95 -26.12
C GLU A 14 -5.65 19.58 -25.98
N LEU A 15 -5.35 18.28 -26.05
CA LEU A 15 -3.99 17.79 -25.98
C LEU A 15 -3.29 18.03 -27.33
N THR A 16 -2.56 19.14 -27.39
CA THR A 16 -1.76 19.53 -28.56
C THR A 16 -0.26 19.44 -28.26
N ASP A 17 0.58 19.45 -29.28
CA ASP A 17 2.04 19.47 -29.11
C ASP A 17 2.50 20.69 -28.31
N ASP A 18 1.88 21.86 -28.57
CA ASP A 18 2.15 23.09 -27.81
C ASP A 18 1.77 22.94 -26.32
N TRP A 19 0.68 22.23 -26.04
CA TRP A 19 0.28 21.98 -24.65
C TRP A 19 1.28 21.02 -23.99
N ALA A 20 1.64 19.91 -24.64
CA ALA A 20 2.61 18.95 -24.13
C ALA A 20 3.96 19.60 -23.82
N ALA A 21 4.50 20.37 -24.76
CA ALA A 21 5.78 21.06 -24.60
C ALA A 21 5.80 22.13 -23.48
N LYS A 22 4.64 22.68 -23.12
CA LYS A 22 4.53 23.68 -22.04
C LYS A 22 4.29 23.12 -20.66
N ASN A 23 3.67 21.95 -20.58
CA ASN A 23 3.16 21.40 -19.31
C ASN A 23 3.82 20.08 -18.92
N THR A 24 4.64 19.49 -19.80
CA THR A 24 5.34 18.21 -19.57
C THR A 24 6.76 18.27 -20.14
N ASP A 25 7.56 17.25 -19.89
CA ASP A 25 8.89 17.12 -20.48
C ASP A 25 8.86 16.59 -21.94
N CYS A 26 7.66 16.28 -22.45
CA CYS A 26 7.46 15.78 -23.81
C CYS A 26 7.35 16.91 -24.82
N LYS A 27 7.88 16.69 -26.05
CA LYS A 27 7.80 17.67 -27.11
C LYS A 27 6.53 17.60 -27.92
N THR A 28 5.89 16.44 -27.95
CA THR A 28 4.67 16.18 -28.71
C THR A 28 3.59 15.54 -27.87
N ALA A 29 2.33 15.72 -28.24
CA ALA A 29 1.20 15.06 -27.63
C ALA A 29 1.29 13.52 -27.74
N GLU A 30 1.89 13.02 -28.82
CA GLU A 30 2.11 11.60 -29.02
C GLU A 30 3.15 11.03 -28.05
N ASP A 31 4.27 11.73 -27.86
CA ASP A 31 5.29 11.32 -26.87
C ASP A 31 4.72 11.31 -25.47
N TYR A 32 3.93 12.33 -25.10
CA TYR A 32 3.25 12.37 -23.81
C TYR A 32 2.28 11.20 -23.61
N LYS A 33 1.47 10.85 -24.63
CA LYS A 33 0.61 9.68 -24.56
C LYS A 33 1.39 8.38 -24.38
N LYS A 34 2.55 8.24 -25.03
CA LYS A 34 3.42 7.05 -24.88
C LYS A 34 4.00 6.97 -23.46
N GLU A 35 4.44 8.10 -22.91
CA GLU A 35 4.96 8.16 -21.55
C GLU A 35 3.88 7.79 -20.53
N ILE A 36 2.69 8.40 -20.61
CA ILE A 36 1.57 8.07 -19.74
C ILE A 36 1.18 6.58 -19.87
N ARG A 37 1.10 6.07 -21.09
CA ARG A 37 0.80 4.63 -21.28
C ARG A 37 1.84 3.74 -20.60
N LYS A 38 3.11 4.05 -20.78
CA LYS A 38 4.20 3.30 -20.14
C LYS A 38 4.09 3.35 -18.61
N THR A 39 3.84 4.53 -18.05
CA THR A 39 3.65 4.69 -16.59
C THR A 39 2.46 3.87 -16.10
N LEU A 40 1.31 3.96 -16.77
CA LEU A 40 0.12 3.19 -16.41
C LEU A 40 0.33 1.67 -16.54
N GLU A 41 1.07 1.21 -17.56
CA GLU A 41 1.42 -0.20 -17.71
C GLU A 41 2.35 -0.68 -16.59
N GLU A 42 3.33 0.13 -16.19
CA GLU A 42 4.23 -0.15 -15.07
C GLU A 42 3.48 -0.15 -13.73
N GLU A 43 2.60 0.82 -13.50
CA GLU A 43 1.75 0.88 -12.30
C GLU A 43 0.79 -0.32 -12.23
N ALA A 44 0.11 -0.64 -13.33
CA ALA A 44 -0.79 -1.79 -13.40
C ALA A 44 -0.04 -3.11 -13.14
N LYS A 45 1.17 -3.26 -13.69
CA LYS A 45 2.00 -4.43 -13.44
C LYS A 45 2.40 -4.53 -11.96
N THR A 46 2.83 -3.43 -11.37
CA THR A 46 3.19 -3.38 -9.94
C THR A 46 1.99 -3.71 -9.06
N SER A 47 0.84 -3.11 -9.34
CA SER A 47 -0.41 -3.39 -8.63
C SER A 47 -0.82 -4.87 -8.73
N ALA A 48 -0.76 -5.44 -9.93
CA ALA A 48 -1.05 -6.86 -10.13
C ALA A 48 -0.10 -7.78 -9.38
N GLN A 49 1.20 -7.44 -9.33
CA GLN A 49 2.19 -8.19 -8.56
C GLN A 49 1.93 -8.12 -7.05
N ASN A 50 1.56 -6.95 -6.53
CA ASN A 50 1.23 -6.78 -5.12
C ASN A 50 -0.03 -7.58 -4.76
N THR A 51 -1.09 -7.48 -5.56
CA THR A 51 -2.31 -8.27 -5.38
C THR A 51 -2.03 -9.78 -5.42
N LEU A 52 -1.15 -10.22 -6.31
CA LEU A 52 -0.76 -11.63 -6.39
C LEU A 52 -0.03 -12.08 -5.12
N ARG A 53 0.92 -11.28 -4.61
CA ARG A 53 1.63 -11.55 -3.35
C ARG A 53 0.65 -11.67 -2.20
N GLU A 54 -0.20 -10.66 -2.03
CA GLU A 54 -1.19 -10.64 -0.98
C GLU A 54 -2.13 -11.84 -1.03
N THR A 55 -2.67 -12.16 -2.21
CA THR A 55 -3.56 -13.31 -2.40
C THR A 55 -2.86 -14.64 -2.10
N ALA A 56 -1.63 -14.80 -2.58
CA ALA A 56 -0.82 -15.99 -2.33
C ALA A 56 -0.50 -16.15 -0.85
N TRP A 57 -0.06 -15.07 -0.21
CA TRP A 57 0.20 -15.04 1.24
C TRP A 57 -1.04 -15.36 2.06
N ASN A 58 -2.17 -14.68 1.81
CA ASN A 58 -3.42 -14.91 2.52
C ASN A 58 -3.94 -16.34 2.35
N THR A 59 -3.69 -16.96 1.21
CA THR A 59 -4.01 -18.38 0.98
C THR A 59 -3.20 -19.29 1.90
N VAL A 60 -1.90 -19.07 2.00
CA VAL A 60 -1.01 -19.83 2.90
C VAL A 60 -1.37 -19.57 4.35
N LEU A 61 -1.57 -18.31 4.72
CA LEU A 61 -1.93 -17.90 6.07
C LEU A 61 -3.24 -18.57 6.53
N SER A 62 -4.26 -18.58 5.67
CA SER A 62 -5.56 -19.19 5.96
C SER A 62 -5.50 -20.72 6.04
N ALA A 63 -4.66 -21.34 5.23
CA ALA A 63 -4.47 -22.80 5.24
C ALA A 63 -3.58 -23.30 6.39
N SER A 64 -2.86 -22.38 7.05
CA SER A 64 -1.94 -22.71 8.14
C SER A 64 -2.65 -22.69 9.49
N GLU A 65 -2.32 -23.65 10.36
CA GLU A 65 -2.81 -23.75 11.72
C GLU A 65 -1.64 -23.65 12.71
N VAL A 66 -1.72 -22.74 13.67
CA VAL A 66 -0.79 -22.65 14.78
C VAL A 66 -1.32 -23.55 15.91
N LYS A 67 -0.54 -24.54 16.29
CA LYS A 67 -0.93 -25.50 17.35
C LYS A 67 -0.83 -24.90 18.75
N GLU A 68 0.13 -24.03 18.97
CA GLU A 68 0.40 -23.38 20.24
C GLU A 68 1.08 -22.03 19.98
N TYR A 69 0.50 -20.98 20.53
CA TYR A 69 1.09 -19.64 20.46
C TYR A 69 2.06 -19.45 21.63
N PRO A 70 3.32 -19.05 21.38
CA PRO A 70 4.22 -18.63 22.45
C PRO A 70 3.63 -17.44 23.19
N GLN A 71 3.33 -17.59 24.47
CA GLN A 71 2.62 -16.56 25.24
C GLN A 71 3.46 -15.29 25.42
N ASP A 72 4.78 -15.43 25.44
CA ASP A 72 5.72 -14.31 25.58
C ASP A 72 5.80 -13.44 24.30
N ASP A 73 5.38 -13.98 23.15
CA ASP A 73 5.39 -13.31 21.86
C ASP A 73 4.07 -12.57 21.56
N LEU A 74 3.00 -12.84 22.34
CA LEU A 74 1.71 -12.20 22.19
C LEU A 74 1.70 -10.80 22.81
N ASP A 75 2.39 -9.86 22.15
CA ASP A 75 2.50 -8.47 22.59
C ASP A 75 1.49 -7.56 21.89
N THR A 76 0.60 -6.98 22.68
CA THR A 76 -0.39 -5.99 22.18
C THR A 76 0.14 -4.56 22.15
N ALA A 77 1.36 -4.32 22.63
CA ALA A 77 1.90 -2.97 22.76
C ALA A 77 2.13 -2.30 21.40
N GLU A 78 2.50 -3.05 20.37
CA GLU A 78 2.69 -2.53 19.01
C GLU A 78 1.40 -1.88 18.49
N PHE A 79 0.29 -2.61 18.54
CA PHE A 79 -1.01 -2.12 18.09
C PHE A 79 -1.47 -0.89 18.90
N LYS A 80 -1.32 -0.95 20.23
CA LYS A 80 -1.67 0.17 21.11
C LYS A 80 -0.82 1.41 20.83
N THR A 81 0.48 1.24 20.65
CA THR A 81 1.41 2.33 20.33
C THR A 81 1.05 3.01 19.01
N LEU A 82 0.66 2.23 17.98
CA LEU A 82 0.21 2.78 16.71
C LEU A 82 -1.02 3.70 16.91
N TYR A 83 -2.03 3.24 17.62
CA TYR A 83 -3.24 4.02 17.89
C TYR A 83 -2.96 5.25 18.79
N GLU A 84 -2.05 5.12 19.78
CA GLU A 84 -1.60 6.26 20.57
C GLU A 84 -0.92 7.33 19.72
N ASN A 85 -0.13 6.94 18.72
CA ASN A 85 0.52 7.89 17.82
C ASN A 85 -0.50 8.63 16.94
N TYR A 86 -1.51 7.94 16.43
CA TYR A 86 -2.62 8.61 15.72
C TYR A 86 -3.42 9.55 16.62
N ALA A 87 -3.71 9.14 17.85
CA ALA A 87 -4.40 9.98 18.82
C ALA A 87 -3.59 11.27 19.12
N LYS A 88 -2.28 11.15 19.29
CA LYS A 88 -1.37 12.29 19.52
C LYS A 88 -1.35 13.27 18.35
N GLN A 89 -1.45 12.82 17.10
CA GLN A 89 -1.53 13.71 15.93
C GLN A 89 -2.80 14.57 15.93
N GLY A 90 -3.87 14.07 16.54
CA GLY A 90 -5.15 14.78 16.71
C GLY A 90 -5.30 15.50 18.07
N ASP A 91 -4.22 15.63 18.87
CA ASP A 91 -4.27 16.14 20.25
C ASP A 91 -5.31 15.43 21.13
N MET A 92 -5.50 14.12 20.93
CA MET A 92 -6.47 13.29 21.62
C MET A 92 -5.80 12.27 22.54
N THR A 93 -6.55 11.78 23.53
CA THR A 93 -6.16 10.56 24.26
C THR A 93 -6.49 9.32 23.43
N LEU A 94 -5.83 8.19 23.71
CA LEU A 94 -6.17 6.92 23.05
C LEU A 94 -7.66 6.59 23.21
N GLU A 95 -8.20 6.76 24.41
CA GLU A 95 -9.62 6.49 24.71
C GLU A 95 -10.57 7.36 23.88
N ASP A 96 -10.28 8.67 23.75
CA ASP A 96 -11.10 9.58 22.96
C ASP A 96 -10.99 9.28 21.47
N PHE A 97 -9.81 8.91 21.00
CA PHE A 97 -9.56 8.51 19.61
C PHE A 97 -10.33 7.24 19.26
N VAL A 98 -10.23 6.19 20.08
CA VAL A 98 -10.94 4.91 19.88
C VAL A 98 -12.46 5.14 19.89
N LYS A 99 -12.98 5.96 20.82
CA LYS A 99 -14.40 6.34 20.84
C LYS A 99 -14.84 7.13 19.61
N ALA A 100 -13.98 8.01 19.09
CA ALA A 100 -14.27 8.77 17.88
C ALA A 100 -14.38 7.87 16.62
N GLN A 101 -13.71 6.72 16.63
CA GLN A 101 -13.86 5.68 15.60
C GLN A 101 -15.11 4.80 15.80
N GLY A 102 -15.89 5.03 16.86
CA GLY A 102 -17.09 4.24 17.16
C GLY A 102 -16.80 2.88 17.79
N ILE A 103 -15.61 2.66 18.29
CA ILE A 103 -15.14 1.39 18.89
C ILE A 103 -15.16 1.53 20.42
N SER A 104 -15.58 0.48 21.15
CA SER A 104 -15.43 0.44 22.60
C SER A 104 -13.99 0.09 23.01
N MET A 105 -13.56 0.44 24.22
CA MET A 105 -12.24 0.05 24.71
C MET A 105 -12.10 -1.48 24.85
N ASP A 106 -13.18 -2.18 25.17
CA ASP A 106 -13.17 -3.64 25.24
C ASP A 106 -12.96 -4.28 23.85
N ASP A 107 -13.65 -3.78 22.82
CA ASP A 107 -13.46 -4.20 21.43
C ASP A 107 -12.05 -3.85 20.94
N PHE A 108 -11.51 -2.70 21.36
CA PHE A 108 -10.14 -2.31 21.04
C PHE A 108 -9.09 -3.25 21.66
N GLU A 109 -9.28 -3.67 22.90
CA GLU A 109 -8.40 -4.67 23.56
C GLU A 109 -8.51 -6.03 22.88
N GLU A 110 -9.70 -6.43 22.45
CA GLU A 110 -9.89 -7.65 21.66
C GLU A 110 -9.18 -7.56 20.30
N GLN A 111 -9.32 -6.46 19.58
CA GLN A 111 -8.59 -6.22 18.32
C GLN A 111 -7.08 -6.22 18.52
N SER A 112 -6.58 -5.62 19.61
CA SER A 112 -5.16 -5.67 19.96
C SER A 112 -4.63 -7.09 20.13
N SER A 113 -5.44 -7.95 20.77
CA SER A 113 -5.09 -9.36 20.98
C SER A 113 -5.12 -10.15 19.66
N GLN A 114 -6.13 -9.92 18.83
CA GLN A 114 -6.25 -10.55 17.51
C GLN A 114 -5.07 -10.13 16.59
N TYR A 115 -4.66 -8.87 16.66
CA TYR A 115 -3.48 -8.39 15.92
C TYR A 115 -2.20 -9.08 16.40
N ALA A 116 -1.99 -9.22 17.70
CA ALA A 116 -0.83 -9.92 18.26
C ALA A 116 -0.79 -11.39 17.81
N GLU A 117 -1.92 -12.08 17.85
CA GLU A 117 -2.04 -13.47 17.35
C GLU A 117 -1.73 -13.55 15.84
N TYR A 118 -2.25 -12.63 15.05
CA TYR A 118 -1.97 -12.56 13.62
C TYR A 118 -0.49 -12.37 13.33
N LYS A 119 0.19 -11.43 14.01
CA LYS A 119 1.63 -11.16 13.86
C LYS A 119 2.45 -12.40 14.23
N VAL A 120 2.17 -13.03 15.37
CA VAL A 120 2.87 -14.24 15.78
C VAL A 120 2.65 -15.38 14.79
N LYS A 121 1.41 -15.58 14.32
CA LYS A 121 1.11 -16.56 13.27
C LYS A 121 1.92 -16.32 12.01
N GLN A 122 1.97 -15.09 11.54
CA GLN A 122 2.74 -14.68 10.38
C GLN A 122 4.23 -15.01 10.56
N ASN A 123 4.82 -14.60 11.68
CA ASN A 123 6.24 -14.82 11.97
C ASN A 123 6.58 -16.32 12.08
N LEU A 124 5.73 -17.12 12.71
CA LEU A 124 5.92 -18.56 12.80
C LEU A 124 5.87 -19.26 11.42
N ILE A 125 4.98 -18.81 10.53
CA ILE A 125 4.90 -19.34 9.16
C ILE A 125 6.14 -18.94 8.36
N VAL A 126 6.53 -17.66 8.43
CA VAL A 126 7.74 -17.16 7.75
C VAL A 126 8.97 -17.94 8.22
N GLN A 127 9.18 -18.05 9.53
CA GLN A 127 10.30 -18.79 10.08
C GLN A 127 10.27 -20.27 9.67
N GLY A 128 9.10 -20.91 9.77
CA GLY A 128 8.94 -22.32 9.42
C GLY A 128 9.27 -22.61 7.95
N ILE A 129 8.89 -21.71 7.02
CA ILE A 129 9.21 -21.84 5.60
C ILE A 129 10.71 -21.56 5.35
N MET A 130 11.25 -20.50 5.97
CA MET A 130 12.67 -20.19 5.84
C MET A 130 13.57 -21.34 6.33
N ASP A 131 13.24 -21.92 7.45
CA ASP A 131 13.96 -23.07 8.02
C ASP A 131 13.85 -24.32 7.13
N ALA A 132 12.65 -24.63 6.63
CA ALA A 132 12.42 -25.80 5.78
C ALA A 132 13.16 -25.70 4.44
N GLU A 133 13.26 -24.51 3.89
CA GLU A 133 13.88 -24.24 2.58
C GLU A 133 15.34 -23.77 2.69
N ASN A 134 15.91 -23.71 3.90
CA ASN A 134 17.25 -23.23 4.20
C ASN A 134 17.52 -21.81 3.67
N MET A 135 16.54 -20.93 3.78
CA MET A 135 16.65 -19.52 3.41
C MET A 135 17.30 -18.73 4.52
N THR A 136 18.03 -17.68 4.16
CA THR A 136 18.64 -16.75 5.12
C THR A 136 18.41 -15.31 4.67
N LEU A 137 18.51 -14.36 5.61
CA LEU A 137 18.39 -12.93 5.29
C LEU A 137 19.59 -12.40 4.48
N GLU A 138 20.66 -13.18 4.36
CA GLU A 138 21.88 -12.85 3.62
C GLU A 138 21.99 -13.58 2.27
N ASP A 139 21.00 -14.41 1.89
CA ASP A 139 21.02 -15.05 0.57
C ASP A 139 20.83 -14.02 -0.56
N GLU A 140 21.18 -14.39 -1.79
CA GLU A 140 21.15 -13.49 -2.94
C GLU A 140 19.78 -12.85 -3.17
N LYS A 141 18.70 -13.61 -2.98
CA LYS A 141 17.32 -13.08 -3.14
C LYS A 141 16.98 -12.10 -2.02
N SER A 142 17.33 -12.41 -0.79
CA SER A 142 17.13 -11.51 0.37
C SER A 142 17.92 -10.20 0.22
N LEU A 143 19.15 -10.26 -0.29
CA LEU A 143 19.92 -9.05 -0.65
C LEU A 143 19.24 -8.25 -1.77
N GLY A 144 18.60 -8.92 -2.72
CA GLY A 144 17.75 -8.28 -3.74
C GLY A 144 16.62 -7.48 -3.12
N ILE A 145 15.88 -8.09 -2.20
CA ILE A 145 14.77 -7.47 -1.44
C ILE A 145 15.26 -6.27 -0.63
N GLN A 146 16.41 -6.39 0.06
CA GLN A 146 17.00 -5.25 0.77
C GLN A 146 17.25 -4.06 -0.16
N ASN A 147 17.75 -4.31 -1.37
CA ASN A 147 17.98 -3.25 -2.36
C ASN A 147 16.68 -2.63 -2.87
N GLU A 148 15.60 -3.40 -2.97
CA GLU A 148 14.28 -2.88 -3.32
C GLU A 148 13.70 -2.02 -2.20
N LEU A 149 13.81 -2.44 -0.94
CA LEU A 149 13.42 -1.65 0.22
C LEU A 149 14.19 -0.32 0.31
N ILE A 150 15.50 -0.34 0.13
CA ILE A 150 16.33 0.87 0.09
C ILE A 150 15.82 1.88 -0.95
N LYS A 151 15.44 1.40 -2.13
CA LYS A 151 14.92 2.25 -3.21
C LYS A 151 13.52 2.76 -2.90
N SER A 152 12.61 1.92 -2.43
CA SER A 152 11.22 2.30 -2.17
C SER A 152 11.10 3.29 -1.02
N TYR A 153 11.92 3.13 0.01
CA TYR A 153 11.98 4.08 1.13
C TYR A 153 12.89 5.29 0.88
N ASN A 154 13.49 5.38 -0.32
CA ASN A 154 14.41 6.45 -0.72
C ASN A 154 15.51 6.72 0.32
N VAL A 155 16.09 5.66 0.88
CA VAL A 155 17.17 5.74 1.87
C VAL A 155 18.51 5.35 1.24
N LYS A 156 19.59 5.73 1.91
CA LYS A 156 20.94 5.53 1.37
C LYS A 156 21.40 4.07 1.45
N ASP A 157 21.03 3.35 2.51
CA ASP A 157 21.42 1.96 2.79
C ASP A 157 20.45 1.30 3.77
N ILE A 158 20.60 -0.02 3.97
CA ILE A 158 19.76 -0.78 4.90
C ILE A 158 19.94 -0.32 6.35
N ALA A 159 21.13 0.20 6.72
CA ALA A 159 21.37 0.70 8.06
C ALA A 159 20.47 1.90 8.39
N ALA A 160 20.16 2.75 7.42
CA ALA A 160 19.23 3.86 7.60
C ALA A 160 17.79 3.39 7.87
N LEU A 161 17.37 2.25 7.30
CA LEU A 161 16.09 1.62 7.67
C LEU A 161 16.13 1.05 9.09
N VAL A 162 17.21 0.38 9.43
CA VAL A 162 17.43 -0.17 10.79
C VAL A 162 17.43 0.93 11.83
N ASP A 163 18.08 2.07 11.55
CA ASP A 163 18.11 3.23 12.46
C ASP A 163 16.69 3.83 12.65
N LYS A 164 15.86 3.79 11.61
CA LYS A 164 14.50 4.36 11.66
C LYS A 164 13.48 3.41 12.28
N TYR A 165 13.52 2.13 11.92
CA TYR A 165 12.47 1.16 12.25
C TYR A 165 12.91 0.06 13.22
N GLY A 166 14.20 -0.09 13.47
CA GLY A 166 14.79 -1.16 14.27
C GLY A 166 15.13 -2.40 13.44
N GLN A 167 16.13 -3.15 13.93
CA GLN A 167 16.62 -4.36 13.23
C GLN A 167 15.53 -5.41 13.06
N ALA A 168 14.76 -5.69 14.13
CA ALA A 168 13.72 -6.72 14.10
C ALA A 168 12.65 -6.46 13.03
N ALA A 169 12.15 -5.23 12.93
CA ALA A 169 11.14 -4.86 11.93
C ALA A 169 11.67 -4.96 10.49
N VAL A 170 12.94 -4.60 10.27
CA VAL A 170 13.59 -4.74 8.96
C VAL A 170 13.78 -6.21 8.60
N ASP A 171 14.25 -7.03 9.55
CA ASP A 171 14.44 -8.47 9.35
C ASP A 171 13.11 -9.20 9.08
N GLU A 172 12.05 -8.87 9.82
CA GLU A 172 10.70 -9.38 9.58
C GLU A 172 10.19 -9.03 8.18
N SER A 173 10.39 -7.78 7.75
CA SER A 173 9.96 -7.33 6.43
C SER A 173 10.71 -8.08 5.30
N ILE A 174 12.03 -8.24 5.44
CA ILE A 174 12.83 -8.99 4.46
C ILE A 174 12.41 -10.47 4.45
N GLY A 175 12.23 -11.08 5.62
CA GLY A 175 11.80 -12.47 5.75
C GLY A 175 10.43 -12.73 5.12
N LEU A 176 9.47 -11.86 5.38
CA LEU A 176 8.13 -11.94 4.81
C LEU A 176 8.17 -11.85 3.27
N LEU A 177 8.78 -10.81 2.72
CA LEU A 177 8.89 -10.62 1.27
C LEU A 177 9.64 -11.79 0.60
N ARG A 178 10.66 -12.33 1.29
CA ARG A 178 11.42 -13.48 0.80
C ARG A 178 10.57 -14.75 0.71
N VAL A 179 9.70 -14.97 1.69
CA VAL A 179 8.78 -16.11 1.71
C VAL A 179 7.64 -15.91 0.71
N GLU A 180 7.10 -14.70 0.58
CA GLU A 180 6.07 -14.38 -0.42
C GLU A 180 6.58 -14.64 -1.85
N ASP A 181 7.80 -14.20 -2.18
CA ASP A 181 8.43 -14.50 -3.46
C ASP A 181 8.59 -16.02 -3.69
N PHE A 182 8.98 -16.75 -2.64
CA PHE A 182 9.08 -18.21 -2.73
C PHE A 182 7.72 -18.87 -2.99
N ILE A 183 6.66 -18.42 -2.32
CA ILE A 183 5.31 -18.93 -2.52
C ILE A 183 4.88 -18.69 -3.97
N ILE A 184 5.08 -17.48 -4.51
CA ILE A 184 4.73 -17.12 -5.89
C ILE A 184 5.53 -17.95 -6.90
N ASP A 185 6.84 -18.09 -6.69
CA ASP A 185 7.71 -18.88 -7.56
C ASP A 185 7.29 -20.37 -7.67
N ASN A 186 6.60 -20.89 -6.63
CA ASN A 186 6.14 -22.28 -6.57
C ASN A 186 4.62 -22.44 -6.76
N ALA A 187 3.87 -21.33 -6.89
CA ALA A 187 2.44 -21.35 -7.10
C ALA A 187 2.07 -21.56 -8.58
N THR A 188 0.90 -22.18 -8.81
CA THR A 188 0.28 -22.15 -10.13
C THR A 188 -0.62 -20.93 -10.22
N VAL A 189 -0.24 -19.95 -11.02
CA VAL A 189 -1.01 -18.72 -11.22
C VAL A 189 -1.90 -18.87 -12.44
N GLU A 190 -3.22 -18.75 -12.25
CA GLU A 190 -4.19 -18.71 -13.35
C GLU A 190 -4.64 -17.26 -13.56
N GLU A 191 -4.34 -16.72 -14.73
CA GLU A 191 -4.81 -15.40 -15.13
C GLU A 191 -6.27 -15.46 -15.58
N LYS A 192 -7.17 -14.78 -14.85
CA LYS A 192 -8.57 -14.63 -15.27
C LYS A 192 -8.74 -13.27 -15.94
N VAL A 193 -8.95 -13.28 -17.25
CA VAL A 193 -9.38 -12.09 -17.98
C VAL A 193 -10.85 -11.82 -17.63
N THR A 194 -11.11 -10.73 -16.90
CA THR A 194 -12.48 -10.27 -16.66
C THR A 194 -13.01 -9.54 -17.89
N ALA A 195 -14.29 -9.71 -18.19
CA ALA A 195 -14.91 -9.17 -19.41
C ALA A 195 -14.90 -7.63 -19.53
N GLY A 196 -14.37 -6.92 -18.53
CA GLY A 196 -14.11 -5.48 -18.55
C GLY A 196 -12.80 -5.07 -19.20
N ASP A 197 -11.83 -5.98 -19.31
CA ASP A 197 -10.47 -5.67 -19.78
C ASP A 197 -10.36 -5.66 -21.33
N THR A 198 -11.42 -6.03 -22.03
CA THR A 198 -11.43 -6.13 -23.51
C THR A 198 -12.00 -4.92 -24.23
N GLN A 199 -12.29 -3.82 -23.55
CA GLN A 199 -12.54 -2.58 -24.29
C GLN A 199 -11.19 -1.99 -24.72
N GLY A 200 -10.67 -2.56 -25.78
CA GLY A 200 -9.58 -1.98 -26.53
C GLY A 200 -9.93 -0.55 -26.90
N VAL A 201 -9.06 0.36 -26.52
CA VAL A 201 -9.09 1.75 -26.96
C VAL A 201 -8.65 1.76 -28.42
N ASP A 202 -9.52 1.33 -29.34
CA ASP A 202 -9.44 1.75 -30.72
C ASP A 202 -9.98 3.17 -30.78
N GLY A 203 -9.05 4.12 -30.79
CA GLY A 203 -9.39 5.52 -31.00
C GLY A 203 -9.90 5.74 -32.38
N ASP A 204 -11.18 6.02 -32.49
CA ASP A 204 -11.85 6.99 -33.37
C ASP A 204 -13.37 6.74 -33.34
N ASP A 205 -14.06 7.24 -32.31
CA ASP A 205 -15.50 7.52 -32.45
C ASP A 205 -15.90 8.67 -31.52
N PRO A 206 -16.28 9.83 -32.06
CA PRO A 206 -16.71 10.98 -31.27
C PRO A 206 -18.22 10.98 -30.97
N SER A 207 -18.84 9.83 -30.72
CA SER A 207 -20.24 9.78 -30.36
C SER A 207 -20.55 8.76 -29.26
N VAL A 208 -20.29 9.15 -28.00
CA VAL A 208 -20.88 8.45 -26.86
C VAL A 208 -21.89 9.38 -26.21
N ASP A 209 -23.13 9.12 -26.56
CA ASP A 209 -24.33 9.61 -25.90
C ASP A 209 -24.46 8.95 -24.52
N GLY A 210 -24.61 9.81 -23.50
CA GLY A 210 -24.72 9.36 -22.11
C GLY A 210 -26.05 8.66 -21.85
N SER A 211 -26.00 7.37 -21.63
CA SER A 211 -27.11 6.62 -21.06
C SER A 211 -26.64 5.82 -19.84
N SER A 212 -27.28 6.13 -18.72
CA SER A 212 -27.15 5.51 -17.41
C SER A 212 -27.32 4.01 -17.44
N ALA A 213 -26.43 3.28 -16.79
CA ALA A 213 -26.72 1.92 -16.32
C ALA A 213 -26.64 1.91 -14.79
N GLU A 214 -27.79 1.82 -14.14
CA GLU A 214 -27.93 1.44 -12.75
C GLU A 214 -27.46 -0.01 -12.60
N GLY A 215 -26.34 -0.20 -11.91
CA GLY A 215 -25.87 -1.50 -11.46
C GLY A 215 -26.15 -1.65 -9.98
N THR A 216 -27.06 -2.54 -9.64
CA THR A 216 -27.35 -2.98 -8.28
C THR A 216 -26.10 -3.60 -7.67
N VAL A 217 -25.66 -3.04 -6.54
CA VAL A 217 -24.64 -3.62 -5.65
C VAL A 217 -25.30 -4.71 -4.82
N ASP A 218 -24.91 -5.96 -5.02
CA ASP A 218 -25.15 -7.02 -4.06
C ASP A 218 -24.10 -6.94 -2.94
N GLU A 219 -24.61 -6.69 -1.77
CA GLU A 219 -23.97 -6.60 -0.49
C GLU A 219 -23.78 -8.00 0.06
N GLU A 220 -22.54 -8.53 0.06
CA GLU A 220 -22.08 -9.54 1.01
C GLU A 220 -20.59 -9.80 0.82
N LEU A 221 -19.79 -9.26 1.74
CA LEU A 221 -18.70 -9.94 2.46
C LEU A 221 -17.85 -8.89 3.21
N GLU A 222 -18.25 -8.64 4.45
CA GLU A 222 -17.36 -8.04 5.43
C GLU A 222 -16.24 -9.04 5.75
N THR A 223 -15.10 -8.84 5.14
CA THR A 223 -13.83 -9.31 5.70
C THR A 223 -13.09 -8.08 6.18
N ALA A 224 -12.78 -8.05 7.47
CA ALA A 224 -11.98 -7.02 8.07
C ALA A 224 -10.61 -6.95 7.39
N GLU A 225 -10.45 -5.97 6.51
CA GLU A 225 -9.14 -5.60 5.98
C GLU A 225 -8.33 -4.95 7.10
N ALA A 226 -7.38 -5.70 7.64
CA ALA A 226 -6.24 -5.09 8.30
C ALA A 226 -5.34 -4.50 7.20
N THR A 227 -5.77 -3.35 6.67
CA THR A 227 -5.00 -2.61 5.68
C THR A 227 -3.69 -2.16 6.30
N ASP A 228 -2.62 -2.52 5.64
CA ASP A 228 -1.27 -2.01 5.77
C ASP A 228 -1.31 -0.47 5.63
N MET A 229 -1.53 0.22 6.75
CA MET A 229 -1.46 1.68 6.81
C MET A 229 -0.05 2.09 7.21
N VAL A 230 0.86 2.01 6.25
CA VAL A 230 2.12 2.75 6.34
C VAL A 230 1.79 4.23 6.14
N PRO A 231 2.08 5.12 7.10
CA PRO A 231 1.83 6.55 6.91
C PRO A 231 2.80 7.11 5.87
N GLU A 232 2.26 7.64 4.80
CA GLU A 232 2.96 8.49 3.85
C GLU A 232 3.23 9.84 4.56
N GLU A 233 4.45 10.01 5.09
CA GLU A 233 4.90 11.30 5.61
C GLU A 233 5.18 12.23 4.42
N GLU A 234 4.34 13.25 4.24
CA GLU A 234 4.69 14.39 3.39
C GLU A 234 5.92 15.11 3.96
N PRO A 235 6.86 15.54 3.11
CA PRO A 235 8.03 16.28 3.56
C PRO A 235 7.61 17.67 4.06
N THR A 236 7.80 17.95 5.35
CA THR A 236 7.69 19.29 5.89
C THR A 236 8.80 20.16 5.32
N GLU A 237 8.44 21.17 4.55
CA GLU A 237 9.34 22.25 4.16
C GLU A 237 9.84 22.98 5.42
N GLU A 238 11.13 22.84 5.72
CA GLU A 238 11.81 23.72 6.66
C GLU A 238 11.89 25.13 6.05
N ALA A 239 11.13 26.05 6.61
CA ALA A 239 11.26 27.46 6.34
C ALA A 239 12.55 27.98 7.01
N ASP A 240 13.57 28.20 6.19
CA ASP A 240 14.77 28.94 6.53
C ASP A 240 14.39 30.41 6.83
N SER A 241 14.36 30.76 8.11
CA SER A 241 14.29 32.16 8.54
C SER A 241 15.65 32.62 9.05
N ALA A 242 16.47 33.07 8.13
CA ALA A 242 17.63 33.89 8.46
C ALA A 242 17.15 35.22 9.07
N SER A 243 17.34 35.43 10.34
CA SER A 243 17.29 36.76 10.94
C SER A 243 18.69 37.26 11.21
N ASP A 244 19.09 38.17 10.35
CA ASP A 244 20.12 39.17 10.55
C ASP A 244 19.91 39.97 11.85
N ALA A 245 20.90 40.07 12.67
CA ALA A 245 21.01 41.09 13.73
C ALA A 245 22.45 41.54 13.89
N SER A 246 22.74 42.63 13.23
CA SER A 246 23.89 43.47 13.47
C SER A 246 23.78 44.24 14.77
N ALA A 247 24.98 44.63 15.27
CA ALA A 247 25.32 45.83 16.05
C ALA A 247 25.28 45.69 17.61
N GLU A 248 26.33 45.87 18.18
CA GLU A 248 27.18 46.80 18.96
C GLU A 248 28.05 46.06 19.95
#